data_c236af8229f4ed6d885982e5b33dbea5
#
_entry.id   c236af8229f4ed6d885982e5b33dbea5
#
_cell.length_a   1.000
_cell.length_b   1.000
_cell.length_c   1.000
_cell.angle_alpha   90.00
_cell.angle_beta   90.00
_cell.angle_gamma   90.00
#
_symmetry.space_group_name_H-M   'P 1'
#
loop_
_entity.id
_entity.type
_entity.pdbx_description
1 polymer ?
#
loop_
_entity_poly.entity_id
_entity_poly.type
_entity_poly.pdbx_seq_one_letter_code
_entity_poly.pdbx_strand_id
1 'polypeptide(L)'
;MSKFYNLAQIKEVLKSLQPIQEIEEGFVAYSAGKAMIPPVGELVFKEPPGDVHIKYGYLLDDDYYAIKIASGFFESTSSSRYTSDGLILLFKKGTGELACALLDECFLTNVRTAAAGAVSAKYLAPKNIQCIGVLGAGTQGRMQVEYLAPVIDCKEVLVWGMNQNELDDYKKDMEPLGYRVQTTLNTEEIAAHCNLIVTATPSKSPLLSADKVRKGTHITAMGSDTLEKIELDPKILQKADIVVADSISQCLLRGEIHQALKAGVLEKERIVELGNVIVNPDLQRTSEEQITIADLTGVAVQDIQIAKAVYHALE
;
A
#
# COMPACT_ATOMS: atom_id res chain seq x y z
N MET A 1 20.62 -25.81 -8.54
CA MET A 1 21.31 -24.89 -7.59
C MET A 1 20.37 -23.74 -7.30
N SER A 2 20.26 -23.33 -6.04
CA SER A 2 19.48 -22.14 -5.68
C SER A 2 20.08 -20.88 -6.33
N LYS A 3 19.24 -19.99 -6.84
CA LYS A 3 19.67 -18.78 -7.55
C LYS A 3 19.54 -17.57 -6.64
N PHE A 4 20.46 -16.63 -6.77
CA PHE A 4 20.48 -15.38 -6.02
C PHE A 4 20.48 -14.23 -7.02
N TYR A 5 19.52 -13.32 -6.87
CA TYR A 5 19.36 -12.17 -7.74
C TYR A 5 19.49 -10.88 -6.94
N ASN A 6 20.30 -9.96 -7.41
CA ASN A 6 20.52 -8.66 -6.77
C ASN A 6 19.53 -7.61 -7.25
N LEU A 7 19.48 -6.48 -6.56
CA LEU A 7 18.59 -5.37 -6.86
C LEU A 7 18.69 -4.88 -8.33
N ALA A 8 19.89 -4.84 -8.92
CA ALA A 8 20.05 -4.36 -10.30
C ALA A 8 19.35 -5.29 -11.31
N GLN A 9 19.51 -6.61 -11.15
CA GLN A 9 18.83 -7.61 -11.97
C GLN A 9 17.32 -7.55 -11.81
N ILE A 10 16.82 -7.41 -10.57
CA ILE A 10 15.40 -7.28 -10.24
C ILE A 10 14.80 -6.02 -10.90
N LYS A 11 15.46 -4.87 -10.77
CA LYS A 11 15.02 -3.62 -11.41
C LYS A 11 14.95 -3.72 -12.94
N GLU A 12 15.88 -4.43 -13.55
CA GLU A 12 15.90 -4.57 -15.00
C GLU A 12 14.70 -5.37 -15.52
N VAL A 13 14.43 -6.54 -14.95
CA VAL A 13 13.30 -7.37 -15.41
C VAL A 13 11.95 -6.75 -15.06
N LEU A 14 11.87 -5.98 -13.97
CA LEU A 14 10.62 -5.32 -13.58
C LEU A 14 10.08 -4.36 -14.65
N LYS A 15 10.94 -3.79 -15.49
CA LYS A 15 10.54 -2.91 -16.60
C LYS A 15 9.63 -3.60 -17.63
N SER A 16 9.71 -4.92 -17.74
CA SER A 16 8.90 -5.74 -18.66
C SER A 16 7.64 -6.33 -18.02
N LEU A 17 7.47 -6.16 -16.72
CA LEU A 17 6.35 -6.72 -15.96
C LEU A 17 5.17 -5.75 -15.84
N GLN A 18 4.03 -6.28 -15.42
CA GLN A 18 2.80 -5.56 -15.18
C GLN A 18 2.41 -5.66 -13.68
N PRO A 19 3.14 -5.01 -12.75
CA PRO A 19 2.94 -5.24 -11.32
C PRO A 19 1.50 -5.02 -10.85
N ILE A 20 0.77 -4.07 -11.43
CA ILE A 20 -0.63 -3.80 -11.09
C ILE A 20 -1.49 -5.04 -11.37
N GLN A 21 -1.32 -5.69 -12.53
CA GLN A 21 -2.07 -6.88 -12.89
C GLN A 21 -1.73 -8.06 -11.98
N GLU A 22 -0.45 -8.30 -11.71
CA GLU A 22 0.00 -9.36 -10.81
C GLU A 22 -0.62 -9.22 -9.39
N ILE A 23 -0.63 -7.99 -8.86
CA ILE A 23 -1.20 -7.72 -7.54
C ILE A 23 -2.73 -7.83 -7.56
N GLU A 24 -3.39 -7.42 -8.63
CA GLU A 24 -4.83 -7.57 -8.82
C GLU A 24 -5.24 -9.05 -8.79
N GLU A 25 -4.55 -9.91 -9.53
CA GLU A 25 -4.77 -11.36 -9.53
C GLU A 25 -4.55 -11.97 -8.13
N GLY A 26 -3.55 -11.49 -7.40
CA GLY A 26 -3.28 -11.89 -6.02
C GLY A 26 -4.45 -11.58 -5.08
N PHE A 27 -5.01 -10.39 -5.13
CA PHE A 27 -6.17 -10.02 -4.31
C PHE A 27 -7.41 -10.87 -4.66
N VAL A 28 -7.66 -11.10 -5.95
CA VAL A 28 -8.76 -11.98 -6.38
C VAL A 28 -8.59 -13.39 -5.83
N ALA A 29 -7.41 -13.96 -5.92
CA ALA A 29 -7.13 -15.29 -5.39
C ALA A 29 -7.27 -15.32 -3.85
N TYR A 30 -6.83 -14.28 -3.15
CA TYR A 30 -6.96 -14.17 -1.71
C TYR A 30 -8.42 -14.16 -1.26
N SER A 31 -9.24 -13.27 -1.81
CA SER A 31 -10.66 -13.14 -1.44
C SER A 31 -11.50 -14.34 -1.89
N ALA A 32 -11.05 -15.08 -2.90
CA ALA A 32 -11.66 -16.35 -3.31
C ALA A 32 -11.30 -17.53 -2.38
N GLY A 33 -10.54 -17.31 -1.30
CA GLY A 33 -10.07 -18.38 -0.39
C GLY A 33 -8.99 -19.28 -0.98
N LYS A 34 -8.36 -18.87 -2.07
CA LYS A 34 -7.30 -19.64 -2.76
C LYS A 34 -5.88 -19.33 -2.28
N ALA A 35 -5.74 -18.61 -1.17
CA ALA A 35 -4.46 -18.28 -0.58
C ALA A 35 -4.39 -18.76 0.87
N MET A 36 -3.26 -19.36 1.24
CA MET A 36 -2.93 -19.67 2.64
C MET A 36 -1.91 -18.65 3.14
N ILE A 37 -2.42 -17.70 3.92
CA ILE A 37 -1.63 -16.58 4.46
C ILE A 37 -1.71 -16.61 5.99
N PRO A 38 -0.64 -17.06 6.68
CA PRO A 38 -0.56 -17.00 8.13
C PRO A 38 -0.46 -15.55 8.65
N PRO A 39 -0.69 -15.33 9.95
CA PRO A 39 -0.45 -14.04 10.58
C PRO A 39 0.98 -13.54 10.35
N VAL A 40 1.14 -12.22 10.31
CA VAL A 40 2.45 -11.56 10.14
C VAL A 40 3.34 -11.87 11.34
N GLY A 41 4.54 -12.38 11.09
CA GLY A 41 5.59 -12.46 12.10
C GLY A 41 6.20 -11.07 12.30
N GLU A 42 6.40 -10.68 13.57
CA GLU A 42 6.85 -9.33 13.90
C GLU A 42 7.89 -9.36 15.01
N LEU A 43 8.99 -8.62 14.81
CA LEU A 43 9.99 -8.34 15.82
C LEU A 43 10.07 -6.83 16.01
N VAL A 44 9.95 -6.35 17.24
CA VAL A 44 10.02 -4.92 17.56
C VAL A 44 11.24 -4.66 18.44
N PHE A 45 12.04 -3.69 18.03
CA PHE A 45 13.28 -3.29 18.71
C PHE A 45 13.11 -1.90 19.32
N LYS A 46 13.64 -1.73 20.54
CA LYS A 46 13.58 -0.44 21.25
C LYS A 46 14.82 0.41 21.02
N GLU A 47 15.99 -0.21 20.91
CA GLU A 47 17.28 0.45 20.73
C GLU A 47 18.18 -0.36 19.78
N PRO A 48 18.52 0.17 18.60
CA PRO A 48 17.84 1.32 17.97
C PRO A 48 16.37 1.00 17.68
N PRO A 49 15.47 2.01 17.62
CA PRO A 49 14.07 1.76 17.33
C PRO A 49 13.91 1.19 15.92
N GLY A 50 13.17 0.10 15.81
CA GLY A 50 12.96 -0.54 14.52
C GLY A 50 12.04 -1.74 14.62
N ASP A 51 11.70 -2.28 13.46
CA ASP A 51 10.90 -3.48 13.34
C ASP A 51 11.37 -4.40 12.21
N VAL A 52 10.97 -5.65 12.31
CA VAL A 52 11.11 -6.64 11.23
C VAL A 52 9.78 -7.32 11.05
N HIS A 53 9.27 -7.30 9.80
CA HIS A 53 8.06 -7.98 9.42
C HIS A 53 8.37 -9.19 8.54
N ILE A 54 7.86 -10.36 8.94
CA ILE A 54 7.96 -11.61 8.18
C ILE A 54 6.56 -11.93 7.64
N LYS A 55 6.40 -11.82 6.33
CA LYS A 55 5.15 -12.14 5.62
C LYS A 55 5.39 -13.35 4.73
N TYR A 56 4.51 -14.34 4.80
CA TYR A 56 4.70 -15.60 4.09
C TYR A 56 3.37 -16.27 3.75
N GLY A 57 3.42 -17.18 2.79
CA GLY A 57 2.24 -17.93 2.37
C GLY A 57 2.39 -18.49 0.97
N TYR A 58 1.29 -19.04 0.46
CA TYR A 58 1.21 -19.58 -0.89
C TYR A 58 -0.21 -19.51 -1.44
N LEU A 59 -0.32 -19.61 -2.77
CA LEU A 59 -1.58 -19.84 -3.46
C LEU A 59 -1.82 -21.35 -3.62
N LEU A 60 -3.08 -21.80 -3.48
CA LEU A 60 -3.42 -23.23 -3.49
C LEU A 60 -3.03 -23.90 -4.81
N ASP A 61 -3.26 -23.21 -5.92
CA ASP A 61 -3.03 -23.72 -7.28
C ASP A 61 -1.63 -23.34 -7.83
N ASP A 62 -0.70 -22.88 -6.96
CA ASP A 62 0.64 -22.43 -7.35
C ASP A 62 1.73 -23.48 -7.06
N ASP A 63 2.84 -23.36 -7.76
CA ASP A 63 4.02 -24.22 -7.58
C ASP A 63 4.99 -23.70 -6.51
N TYR A 64 4.78 -22.46 -6.02
CA TYR A 64 5.70 -21.79 -5.11
C TYR A 64 5.02 -21.34 -3.83
N TYR A 65 5.82 -21.21 -2.77
CA TYR A 65 5.52 -20.39 -1.61
C TYR A 65 6.62 -19.36 -1.40
N ALA A 66 6.27 -18.22 -0.79
CA ALA A 66 7.21 -17.14 -0.56
C ALA A 66 7.32 -16.81 0.92
N ILE A 67 8.51 -16.36 1.33
CA ILE A 67 8.79 -15.76 2.63
C ILE A 67 9.50 -14.44 2.39
N LYS A 68 8.84 -13.33 2.73
CA LYS A 68 9.44 -12.01 2.71
C LYS A 68 9.87 -11.63 4.11
N ILE A 69 11.09 -11.08 4.22
CA ILE A 69 11.60 -10.43 5.41
C ILE A 69 11.88 -8.98 5.04
N ALA A 70 11.27 -8.05 5.77
CA ALA A 70 11.51 -6.62 5.60
C ALA A 70 11.77 -5.99 6.94
N SER A 71 12.79 -5.17 7.05
CA SER A 71 13.20 -4.47 8.26
C SER A 71 13.24 -2.97 8.03
N GLY A 72 12.97 -2.22 9.09
CA GLY A 72 13.10 -0.79 9.11
C GLY A 72 13.63 -0.30 10.44
N PHE A 73 14.65 0.53 10.41
CA PHE A 73 15.31 1.02 11.62
C PHE A 73 15.59 2.52 11.52
N PHE A 74 15.42 3.21 12.65
CA PHE A 74 15.95 4.55 12.84
C PHE A 74 17.38 4.45 13.38
N GLU A 75 18.27 5.36 12.99
CA GLU A 75 19.67 5.35 13.48
C GLU A 75 19.77 5.49 14.99
N SER A 76 18.83 6.22 15.61
CA SER A 76 18.69 6.37 17.05
C SER A 76 17.27 6.82 17.41
N THR A 77 16.92 6.85 18.69
CA THR A 77 15.63 7.34 19.18
C THR A 77 15.36 8.82 18.86
N SER A 78 16.41 9.59 18.56
CA SER A 78 16.31 11.02 18.19
C SER A 78 16.58 11.29 16.71
N SER A 79 16.87 10.27 15.91
CA SER A 79 17.17 10.41 14.48
C SER A 79 15.88 10.36 13.64
N SER A 80 15.78 11.23 12.65
CA SER A 80 14.77 11.13 11.59
C SER A 80 15.22 10.22 10.43
N ARG A 81 16.48 9.76 10.45
CA ARG A 81 17.01 8.90 9.39
C ARG A 81 16.52 7.47 9.58
N TYR A 82 15.77 7.01 8.60
CA TYR A 82 15.20 5.67 8.54
C TYR A 82 15.86 4.88 7.42
N THR A 83 16.30 3.68 7.73
CA THR A 83 16.85 2.74 6.75
C THR A 83 15.95 1.52 6.68
N SER A 84 15.72 1.02 5.48
CA SER A 84 14.99 -0.23 5.27
C SER A 84 15.81 -1.18 4.43
N ASP A 85 15.72 -2.47 4.76
CA ASP A 85 16.35 -3.56 4.01
C ASP A 85 15.43 -4.78 4.03
N GLY A 86 15.60 -5.67 3.06
CA GLY A 86 14.78 -6.87 2.98
C GLY A 86 15.12 -7.77 1.83
N LEU A 87 14.45 -8.91 1.83
CA LEU A 87 14.58 -9.91 0.78
C LEU A 87 13.30 -10.75 0.67
N ILE A 88 13.14 -11.43 -0.49
CA ILE A 88 12.09 -12.43 -0.67
C ILE A 88 12.73 -13.75 -1.05
N LEU A 89 12.38 -14.80 -0.31
CA LEU A 89 12.74 -16.18 -0.60
C LEU A 89 11.58 -16.86 -1.28
N LEU A 90 11.83 -17.49 -2.44
CA LEU A 90 10.84 -18.27 -3.18
C LEU A 90 11.24 -19.74 -3.13
N PHE A 91 10.31 -20.60 -2.70
CA PHE A 91 10.53 -22.05 -2.56
C PHE A 91 9.54 -22.82 -3.43
N LYS A 92 9.97 -23.96 -3.93
CA LYS A 92 9.08 -24.91 -4.62
C LYS A 92 8.15 -25.59 -3.61
N LYS A 93 6.84 -25.45 -3.79
CA LYS A 93 5.84 -26.01 -2.87
C LYS A 93 5.89 -27.53 -2.76
N GLY A 94 6.18 -28.23 -3.88
CA GLY A 94 6.20 -29.70 -3.92
C GLY A 94 7.41 -30.35 -3.25
N THR A 95 8.54 -29.63 -3.10
CA THR A 95 9.80 -30.21 -2.60
C THR A 95 10.38 -29.47 -1.40
N GLY A 96 9.96 -28.22 -1.15
CA GLY A 96 10.56 -27.35 -0.14
C GLY A 96 11.95 -26.82 -0.54
N GLU A 97 12.42 -27.07 -1.76
CA GLU A 97 13.69 -26.54 -2.24
C GLU A 97 13.61 -25.02 -2.47
N LEU A 98 14.65 -24.31 -2.08
CA LEU A 98 14.81 -22.90 -2.41
C LEU A 98 14.97 -22.75 -3.93
N ALA A 99 14.02 -22.10 -4.59
CA ALA A 99 14.09 -21.75 -6.00
C ALA A 99 15.02 -20.55 -6.21
N CYS A 100 14.75 -19.46 -5.50
CA CYS A 100 15.62 -18.27 -5.52
C CYS A 100 15.54 -17.44 -4.23
N ALA A 101 16.55 -16.58 -4.07
CA ALA A 101 16.53 -15.44 -3.14
C ALA A 101 16.62 -14.16 -3.95
N LEU A 102 15.64 -13.27 -3.76
CA LEU A 102 15.57 -11.93 -4.33
C LEU A 102 16.10 -10.94 -3.28
N LEU A 103 17.32 -10.46 -3.47
CA LEU A 103 18.01 -9.50 -2.59
C LEU A 103 17.62 -8.08 -3.07
N ASP A 104 16.44 -7.65 -2.68
CA ASP A 104 15.75 -6.50 -3.27
C ASP A 104 15.84 -5.20 -2.45
N GLU A 105 16.42 -5.24 -1.26
CA GLU A 105 16.55 -4.07 -0.38
C GLU A 105 15.19 -3.38 -0.13
N CYS A 106 14.13 -4.16 0.08
CA CYS A 106 12.73 -3.70 0.17
C CYS A 106 12.15 -3.07 -1.11
N PHE A 107 12.84 -3.09 -2.26
CA PHE A 107 12.35 -2.50 -3.49
C PHE A 107 11.04 -3.13 -3.97
N LEU A 108 10.94 -4.46 -3.98
CA LEU A 108 9.71 -5.16 -4.37
C LEU A 108 8.57 -4.93 -3.36
N THR A 109 8.90 -4.74 -2.07
CA THR A 109 7.92 -4.31 -1.07
C THR A 109 7.32 -2.95 -1.46
N ASN A 110 8.13 -2.00 -1.90
CA ASN A 110 7.66 -0.70 -2.35
C ASN A 110 6.82 -0.81 -3.63
N VAL A 111 7.29 -1.57 -4.61
CA VAL A 111 6.58 -1.82 -5.88
C VAL A 111 5.20 -2.41 -5.66
N ARG A 112 5.09 -3.54 -4.90
CA ARG A 112 3.80 -4.19 -4.67
C ARG A 112 2.84 -3.32 -3.86
N THR A 113 3.37 -2.46 -2.98
CA THR A 113 2.56 -1.51 -2.20
C THR A 113 1.98 -0.42 -3.10
N ALA A 114 2.79 0.14 -4.00
CA ALA A 114 2.33 1.13 -4.97
C ALA A 114 1.32 0.54 -5.97
N ALA A 115 1.57 -0.69 -6.43
CA ALA A 115 0.64 -1.41 -7.29
C ALA A 115 -0.71 -1.67 -6.61
N ALA A 116 -0.72 -2.03 -5.31
CA ALA A 116 -1.95 -2.22 -4.56
C ALA A 116 -2.79 -0.92 -4.45
N GLY A 117 -2.13 0.22 -4.25
CA GLY A 117 -2.82 1.53 -4.28
C GLY A 117 -3.43 1.83 -5.65
N ALA A 118 -2.71 1.52 -6.73
CA ALA A 118 -3.24 1.68 -8.09
C ALA A 118 -4.44 0.75 -8.36
N VAL A 119 -4.39 -0.52 -7.90
CA VAL A 119 -5.54 -1.45 -7.96
C VAL A 119 -6.74 -0.87 -7.23
N SER A 120 -6.55 -0.39 -6.01
CA SER A 120 -7.63 0.24 -5.24
C SER A 120 -8.26 1.42 -5.97
N ALA A 121 -7.43 2.35 -6.46
CA ALA A 121 -7.90 3.53 -7.20
C ALA A 121 -8.63 3.18 -8.51
N LYS A 122 -8.19 2.15 -9.23
CA LYS A 122 -8.80 1.66 -10.49
C LYS A 122 -10.30 1.37 -10.32
N TYR A 123 -10.73 0.85 -9.16
CA TYR A 123 -12.10 0.41 -8.91
C TYR A 123 -12.90 1.37 -8.02
N LEU A 124 -12.22 2.20 -7.24
CA LEU A 124 -12.85 2.99 -6.18
C LEU A 124 -12.71 4.50 -6.36
N ALA A 125 -11.78 4.98 -7.18
CA ALA A 125 -11.64 6.41 -7.42
C ALA A 125 -12.79 6.98 -8.27
N PRO A 126 -13.15 8.26 -8.11
CA PRO A 126 -14.08 8.93 -9.02
C PRO A 126 -13.47 9.03 -10.42
N LYS A 127 -14.30 9.11 -11.46
CA LYS A 127 -13.82 9.25 -12.85
C LYS A 127 -13.13 10.59 -13.11
N ASN A 128 -13.62 11.66 -12.47
CA ASN A 128 -13.09 12.99 -12.60
C ASN A 128 -12.16 13.35 -11.44
N ILE A 129 -10.88 13.00 -11.55
CA ILE A 129 -9.86 13.36 -10.56
C ILE A 129 -9.40 14.80 -10.85
N GLN A 130 -9.60 15.68 -9.87
CA GLN A 130 -9.19 17.09 -9.95
C GLN A 130 -7.74 17.28 -9.52
N CYS A 131 -7.34 16.60 -8.45
CA CYS A 131 -6.03 16.64 -7.87
C CYS A 131 -5.78 15.37 -7.05
N ILE A 132 -4.58 14.82 -7.15
CA ILE A 132 -4.10 13.72 -6.32
C ILE A 132 -3.49 14.35 -5.06
N GLY A 133 -4.08 14.06 -3.91
CA GLY A 133 -3.55 14.46 -2.61
C GLY A 133 -2.63 13.39 -2.04
N VAL A 134 -1.49 13.78 -1.53
CA VAL A 134 -0.51 12.87 -0.93
C VAL A 134 -0.17 13.33 0.48
N LEU A 135 -0.42 12.49 1.47
CA LEU A 135 0.05 12.70 2.84
C LEU A 135 1.27 11.82 3.08
N GLY A 136 2.44 12.47 3.10
CA GLY A 136 3.74 11.80 3.25
C GLY A 136 4.62 11.91 1.99
N ALA A 137 5.64 12.76 2.06
CA ALA A 137 6.56 13.05 0.97
C ALA A 137 7.72 12.01 0.84
N GLY A 138 7.56 10.80 1.39
CA GLY A 138 8.55 9.72 1.35
C GLY A 138 8.53 8.90 0.05
N THR A 139 9.21 7.75 0.07
CA THR A 139 9.29 6.81 -1.07
C THR A 139 7.91 6.36 -1.53
N GLN A 140 7.04 5.96 -0.60
CA GLN A 140 5.69 5.53 -0.96
C GLN A 140 4.85 6.68 -1.54
N GLY A 141 4.95 7.91 -1.00
CA GLY A 141 4.24 9.05 -1.55
C GLY A 141 4.56 9.33 -3.03
N ARG A 142 5.81 9.09 -3.45
CA ARG A 142 6.24 9.18 -4.86
C ARG A 142 5.72 8.01 -5.68
N MET A 143 6.02 6.80 -5.25
CA MET A 143 5.69 5.59 -6.00
C MET A 143 4.18 5.39 -6.18
N GLN A 144 3.37 5.79 -5.21
CA GLN A 144 1.92 5.76 -5.33
C GLN A 144 1.44 6.62 -6.52
N VAL A 145 1.94 7.84 -6.63
CA VAL A 145 1.58 8.74 -7.75
C VAL A 145 2.09 8.19 -9.09
N GLU A 146 3.29 7.64 -9.13
CA GLU A 146 3.83 7.01 -10.35
C GLU A 146 2.99 5.82 -10.81
N TYR A 147 2.60 4.94 -9.87
CA TYR A 147 1.80 3.75 -10.17
C TYR A 147 0.32 4.06 -10.46
N LEU A 148 -0.19 5.23 -10.09
CA LEU A 148 -1.51 5.70 -10.51
C LEU A 148 -1.56 6.07 -12.00
N ALA A 149 -0.44 6.45 -12.64
CA ALA A 149 -0.42 6.93 -14.01
C ALA A 149 -1.08 6.00 -15.06
N PRO A 150 -0.96 4.66 -15.00
CA PRO A 150 -1.64 3.75 -15.92
C PRO A 150 -3.16 3.67 -15.73
N VAL A 151 -3.69 4.07 -14.58
CA VAL A 151 -5.11 3.87 -14.20
C VAL A 151 -5.87 5.19 -13.98
N ILE A 152 -5.16 6.31 -13.78
CA ILE A 152 -5.73 7.62 -13.48
C ILE A 152 -5.14 8.68 -14.43
N ASP A 153 -6.00 9.39 -15.14
CA ASP A 153 -5.58 10.52 -16.01
C ASP A 153 -5.61 11.84 -15.21
N CYS A 154 -4.65 12.00 -14.30
CA CYS A 154 -4.47 13.24 -13.55
C CYS A 154 -2.98 13.50 -13.31
N LYS A 155 -2.54 14.73 -13.56
CA LYS A 155 -1.15 15.16 -13.34
C LYS A 155 -1.02 16.26 -12.29
N GLU A 156 -2.14 16.72 -11.72
CA GLU A 156 -2.15 17.65 -10.60
C GLU A 156 -1.91 16.90 -9.29
N VAL A 157 -0.89 17.30 -8.55
CA VAL A 157 -0.52 16.69 -7.27
C VAL A 157 -0.37 17.77 -6.21
N LEU A 158 -1.02 17.57 -5.07
CA LEU A 158 -0.80 18.35 -3.86
C LEU A 158 -0.23 17.44 -2.79
N VAL A 159 1.01 17.69 -2.36
CA VAL A 159 1.70 16.87 -1.37
C VAL A 159 1.87 17.63 -0.05
N TRP A 160 1.56 16.93 1.03
CA TRP A 160 1.86 17.34 2.39
C TRP A 160 3.08 16.58 2.93
N GLY A 161 3.95 17.30 3.62
CA GLY A 161 5.11 16.77 4.35
C GLY A 161 5.35 17.50 5.65
N MET A 162 6.24 17.00 6.47
CA MET A 162 6.53 17.58 7.79
C MET A 162 7.38 18.86 7.71
N ASN A 163 8.16 19.03 6.64
CA ASN A 163 9.04 20.18 6.47
C ASN A 163 9.24 20.52 4.99
N GLN A 164 9.68 21.75 4.73
CA GLN A 164 9.81 22.28 3.38
C GLN A 164 10.88 21.53 2.56
N ASN A 165 11.97 21.07 3.17
CA ASN A 165 13.04 20.37 2.44
C ASN A 165 12.55 19.06 1.82
N GLU A 166 11.76 18.26 2.59
CA GLU A 166 11.13 17.03 2.05
C GLU A 166 10.19 17.33 0.89
N LEU A 167 9.46 18.43 0.97
CA LEU A 167 8.52 18.87 -0.07
C LEU A 167 9.25 19.35 -1.33
N ASP A 168 10.34 20.07 -1.17
CA ASP A 168 11.18 20.54 -2.28
C ASP A 168 11.84 19.35 -2.99
N ASP A 169 12.33 18.35 -2.25
CA ASP A 169 12.86 17.11 -2.81
C ASP A 169 11.78 16.32 -3.54
N TYR A 170 10.58 16.19 -2.97
CA TYR A 170 9.46 15.54 -3.63
C TYR A 170 9.13 16.22 -4.97
N LYS A 171 9.02 17.54 -4.97
CA LYS A 171 8.74 18.33 -6.17
C LYS A 171 9.82 18.14 -7.24
N LYS A 172 11.08 18.20 -6.85
CA LYS A 172 12.24 17.98 -7.72
C LYS A 172 12.23 16.60 -8.39
N ASP A 173 11.77 15.57 -7.68
CA ASP A 173 11.71 14.20 -8.19
C ASP A 173 10.50 13.98 -9.12
N MET A 174 9.34 14.58 -8.82
CA MET A 174 8.10 14.29 -9.53
C MET A 174 7.81 15.18 -10.73
N GLU A 175 8.28 16.44 -10.74
CA GLU A 175 8.07 17.34 -11.89
C GLU A 175 8.72 16.84 -13.19
N PRO A 176 9.95 16.25 -13.18
CA PRO A 176 10.54 15.66 -14.39
C PRO A 176 9.72 14.50 -14.98
N LEU A 177 8.86 13.85 -14.16
CA LEU A 177 7.95 12.78 -14.58
C LEU A 177 6.63 13.33 -15.19
N GLY A 178 6.51 14.66 -15.32
CA GLY A 178 5.39 15.35 -15.95
C GLY A 178 4.24 15.67 -15.01
N TYR A 179 4.43 15.59 -13.68
CA TYR A 179 3.44 16.04 -12.70
C TYR A 179 3.56 17.54 -12.42
N ARG A 180 2.44 18.19 -12.11
CA ARG A 180 2.38 19.57 -11.62
C ARG A 180 2.21 19.50 -10.11
N VAL A 181 3.31 19.72 -9.39
CA VAL A 181 3.37 19.51 -7.94
C VAL A 181 3.21 20.81 -7.19
N GLN A 182 2.18 20.86 -6.37
CA GLN A 182 1.99 21.88 -5.31
C GLN A 182 2.33 21.24 -3.96
N THR A 183 2.83 22.03 -3.03
CA THR A 183 3.27 21.56 -1.73
C THR A 183 2.56 22.31 -0.62
N THR A 184 2.29 21.66 0.50
CA THR A 184 1.67 22.28 1.67
C THR A 184 2.20 21.70 2.97
N LEU A 185 2.22 22.51 4.02
CA LEU A 185 2.47 22.08 5.41
C LEU A 185 1.14 21.92 6.20
N ASN A 186 -0.01 22.12 5.54
CA ASN A 186 -1.33 22.02 6.15
C ASN A 186 -2.13 20.87 5.56
N THR A 187 -2.40 19.83 6.37
CA THR A 187 -3.14 18.64 5.93
C THR A 187 -4.59 18.96 5.50
N GLU A 188 -5.20 20.01 6.02
CA GLU A 188 -6.56 20.40 5.65
C GLU A 188 -6.69 20.81 4.18
N GLU A 189 -5.61 21.33 3.58
CA GLU A 189 -5.59 21.71 2.17
C GLU A 189 -5.72 20.46 1.26
N ILE A 190 -5.17 19.33 1.68
CA ILE A 190 -5.32 18.05 0.96
C ILE A 190 -6.81 17.69 0.85
N ALA A 191 -7.52 17.66 1.97
CA ALA A 191 -8.96 17.33 1.98
C ALA A 191 -9.82 18.38 1.25
N ALA A 192 -9.38 19.65 1.24
CA ALA A 192 -10.11 20.74 0.60
C ALA A 192 -9.99 20.73 -0.93
N HIS A 193 -8.86 20.28 -1.49
CA HIS A 193 -8.55 20.42 -2.91
C HIS A 193 -8.51 19.09 -3.68
N CYS A 194 -8.29 17.96 -3.00
CA CYS A 194 -8.09 16.67 -3.62
C CYS A 194 -9.30 15.75 -3.46
N ASN A 195 -9.60 14.96 -4.48
CA ASN A 195 -10.66 13.95 -4.46
C ASN A 195 -10.15 12.52 -4.68
N LEU A 196 -8.85 12.35 -4.92
CA LEU A 196 -8.10 11.12 -4.78
C LEU A 196 -6.98 11.38 -3.79
N ILE A 197 -7.00 10.72 -2.63
CA ILE A 197 -6.04 10.96 -1.55
C ILE A 197 -5.31 9.67 -1.23
N VAL A 198 -3.99 9.74 -1.10
CA VAL A 198 -3.14 8.65 -0.62
C VAL A 198 -2.51 9.08 0.69
N THR A 199 -2.59 8.24 1.72
CA THR A 199 -1.88 8.45 2.98
C THR A 199 -0.78 7.40 3.13
N ALA A 200 0.45 7.84 3.38
CA ALA A 200 1.65 7.00 3.42
C ALA A 200 2.64 7.51 4.48
N THR A 201 2.17 7.66 5.71
CA THR A 201 2.96 8.17 6.84
C THR A 201 3.01 7.19 8.01
N PRO A 202 4.01 7.25 8.88
CA PRO A 202 4.06 6.49 10.13
C PRO A 202 3.28 7.16 11.27
N SER A 203 2.30 8.02 10.98
CA SER A 203 1.59 8.81 12.00
C SER A 203 0.90 7.92 13.05
N LYS A 204 0.91 8.39 14.29
CA LYS A 204 0.15 7.81 15.41
C LYS A 204 -1.00 8.71 15.86
N SER A 205 -1.32 9.72 15.05
CA SER A 205 -2.48 10.60 15.24
C SER A 205 -3.11 10.92 13.89
N PRO A 206 -4.45 11.12 13.84
CA PRO A 206 -5.13 11.44 12.59
C PRO A 206 -4.56 12.69 11.92
N LEU A 207 -4.32 12.62 10.62
CA LEU A 207 -3.87 13.72 9.77
C LEU A 207 -5.03 14.35 8.98
N LEU A 208 -6.06 13.56 8.68
CA LEU A 208 -7.30 14.03 8.04
C LEU A 208 -8.45 13.96 9.02
N SER A 209 -9.25 15.02 9.07
CA SER A 209 -10.47 15.09 9.89
C SER A 209 -11.72 14.84 9.05
N ALA A 210 -12.74 14.22 9.68
CA ALA A 210 -13.94 13.77 8.98
C ALA A 210 -14.80 14.90 8.41
N ASP A 211 -14.80 16.09 9.04
CA ASP A 211 -15.55 17.25 8.59
C ASP A 211 -14.98 17.87 7.29
N LYS A 212 -13.71 17.61 6.98
CA LYS A 212 -13.03 18.12 5.79
C LYS A 212 -13.14 17.21 4.57
N VAL A 213 -13.33 15.90 4.78
CA VAL A 213 -13.48 14.96 3.66
C VAL A 213 -14.81 15.19 2.96
N ARG A 214 -14.75 15.50 1.67
CA ARG A 214 -15.91 15.85 0.83
C ARG A 214 -16.52 14.61 0.17
N LYS A 215 -17.76 14.72 -0.26
CA LYS A 215 -18.38 13.77 -1.18
C LYS A 215 -17.53 13.64 -2.46
N GLY A 216 -17.51 12.46 -3.04
CA GLY A 216 -16.74 12.16 -4.25
C GLY A 216 -15.27 11.87 -3.98
N THR A 217 -14.83 11.78 -2.74
CA THR A 217 -13.45 11.48 -2.40
C THR A 217 -13.18 9.97 -2.35
N HIS A 218 -12.05 9.53 -2.91
CA HIS A 218 -11.43 8.24 -2.64
C HIS A 218 -10.19 8.42 -1.77
N ILE A 219 -10.03 7.58 -0.75
CA ILE A 219 -8.84 7.56 0.09
C ILE A 219 -8.22 6.16 0.04
N THR A 220 -6.96 6.07 -0.38
CA THR A 220 -6.11 4.90 -0.22
C THR A 220 -5.23 5.11 1.00
N ALA A 221 -5.53 4.42 2.10
CA ALA A 221 -4.77 4.49 3.34
C ALA A 221 -3.81 3.30 3.43
N MET A 222 -2.50 3.56 3.54
CA MET A 222 -1.49 2.50 3.57
C MET A 222 -0.34 2.73 4.56
N GLY A 223 -0.30 3.87 5.23
CA GLY A 223 0.74 4.14 6.22
C GLY A 223 0.46 3.47 7.56
N SER A 224 -0.80 3.16 7.86
CA SER A 224 -1.25 2.55 9.11
C SER A 224 -1.20 1.02 9.04
N ASP A 225 0.00 0.44 9.05
CA ASP A 225 0.24 -1.00 8.92
C ASP A 225 0.56 -1.71 10.25
N THR A 226 0.47 -1.01 11.37
CA THR A 226 0.68 -1.53 12.74
C THR A 226 -0.48 -1.18 13.66
N LEU A 227 -0.50 -1.76 14.88
CA LEU A 227 -1.57 -1.57 15.86
C LEU A 227 -1.71 -0.09 16.32
N GLU A 228 -0.61 0.65 16.37
CA GLU A 228 -0.59 2.01 16.96
C GLU A 228 -0.70 3.13 15.93
N LYS A 229 -0.46 2.83 14.64
CA LYS A 229 -0.53 3.82 13.58
C LYS A 229 -1.97 4.17 13.24
N ILE A 230 -2.18 5.44 12.92
CA ILE A 230 -3.46 5.99 12.46
C ILE A 230 -3.19 7.27 11.67
N GLU A 231 -3.77 7.39 10.49
CA GLU A 231 -3.68 8.57 9.62
C GLU A 231 -5.02 9.29 9.45
N LEU A 232 -6.14 8.56 9.60
CA LEU A 232 -7.50 9.05 9.39
C LEU A 232 -8.26 9.20 10.70
N ASP A 233 -9.06 10.28 10.83
CA ASP A 233 -10.09 10.30 11.87
C ASP A 233 -11.04 9.10 11.64
N PRO A 234 -11.25 8.22 12.63
CA PRO A 234 -12.13 7.07 12.51
C PRO A 234 -13.55 7.39 11.99
N LYS A 235 -14.04 8.61 12.22
CA LYS A 235 -15.32 9.08 11.68
C LYS A 235 -15.34 9.21 10.16
N ILE A 236 -14.19 9.21 9.49
CA ILE A 236 -14.12 9.17 8.02
C ILE A 236 -14.67 7.83 7.53
N LEU A 237 -14.31 6.71 8.20
CA LEU A 237 -14.81 5.38 7.87
C LEU A 237 -16.31 5.24 8.19
N GLN A 238 -16.81 5.92 9.23
CA GLN A 238 -18.24 6.00 9.51
C GLN A 238 -19.01 6.68 8.37
N LYS A 239 -18.44 7.76 7.82
CA LYS A 239 -19.03 8.58 6.76
C LYS A 239 -18.92 7.93 5.37
N ALA A 240 -17.98 7.00 5.17
CA ALA A 240 -17.73 6.36 3.89
C ALA A 240 -18.90 5.50 3.44
N ASP A 241 -19.20 5.53 2.14
CA ASP A 241 -20.20 4.68 1.49
C ASP A 241 -19.66 3.27 1.26
N ILE A 242 -18.35 3.16 0.94
CA ILE A 242 -17.65 1.89 0.68
C ILE A 242 -16.36 1.87 1.50
N VAL A 243 -16.21 0.84 2.34
CA VAL A 243 -15.00 0.58 3.14
C VAL A 243 -14.40 -0.75 2.71
N VAL A 244 -13.19 -0.69 2.18
CA VAL A 244 -12.49 -1.84 1.60
C VAL A 244 -11.24 -2.16 2.40
N ALA A 245 -11.02 -3.44 2.69
CA ALA A 245 -9.81 -3.99 3.27
C ALA A 245 -9.01 -4.77 2.22
N ASP A 246 -7.69 -4.73 2.23
CA ASP A 246 -6.87 -5.68 1.49
C ASP A 246 -6.98 -7.10 2.05
N SER A 247 -7.20 -7.21 3.36
CA SER A 247 -7.52 -8.43 4.10
C SER A 247 -8.36 -8.08 5.31
N ILE A 248 -9.60 -8.55 5.37
CA ILE A 248 -10.46 -8.31 6.54
C ILE A 248 -9.79 -8.84 7.80
N SER A 249 -9.25 -10.06 7.77
CA SER A 249 -8.62 -10.68 8.94
C SER A 249 -7.43 -9.87 9.47
N GLN A 250 -6.65 -9.23 8.59
CA GLN A 250 -5.52 -8.39 8.98
C GLN A 250 -5.96 -7.01 9.44
N CYS A 251 -6.91 -6.38 8.73
CA CYS A 251 -7.45 -5.05 9.07
C CYS A 251 -8.30 -5.05 10.36
N LEU A 252 -8.76 -6.20 10.84
CA LEU A 252 -9.35 -6.32 12.18
C LEU A 252 -8.30 -6.14 13.31
N LEU A 253 -7.01 -6.32 13.01
CA LEU A 253 -5.92 -6.29 13.98
C LEU A 253 -5.05 -5.02 13.87
N ARG A 254 -5.07 -4.33 12.73
CA ARG A 254 -4.23 -3.15 12.44
C ARG A 254 -4.87 -2.30 11.33
N GLY A 255 -4.39 -1.09 11.13
CA GLY A 255 -4.89 -0.19 10.08
C GLY A 255 -6.02 0.71 10.54
N GLU A 256 -6.56 1.45 9.60
CA GLU A 256 -7.63 2.42 9.84
C GLU A 256 -8.95 1.76 10.22
N ILE A 257 -9.25 0.61 9.64
CA ILE A 257 -10.43 -0.21 9.97
C ILE A 257 -10.38 -0.65 11.43
N HIS A 258 -9.21 -1.15 11.91
CA HIS A 258 -9.04 -1.50 13.31
C HIS A 258 -9.36 -0.33 14.24
N GLN A 259 -8.85 0.85 13.95
CA GLN A 259 -9.07 2.04 14.76
C GLN A 259 -10.54 2.48 14.75
N ALA A 260 -11.22 2.38 13.60
CA ALA A 260 -12.64 2.72 13.49
C ALA A 260 -13.56 1.72 14.24
N LEU A 261 -13.24 0.43 14.18
CA LEU A 261 -13.94 -0.61 14.97
C LEU A 261 -13.73 -0.40 16.47
N LYS A 262 -12.49 -0.12 16.88
CA LYS A 262 -12.14 0.18 18.28
C LYS A 262 -12.85 1.43 18.81
N ALA A 263 -13.04 2.44 17.96
CA ALA A 263 -13.79 3.65 18.28
C ALA A 263 -15.33 3.43 18.28
N GLY A 264 -15.83 2.26 17.85
CA GLY A 264 -17.25 1.94 17.78
C GLY A 264 -18.02 2.73 16.71
N VAL A 265 -17.31 3.20 15.65
CA VAL A 265 -17.92 4.00 14.57
C VAL A 265 -18.06 3.25 13.25
N LEU A 266 -17.57 2.04 13.18
CA LEU A 266 -17.68 1.14 12.02
C LEU A 266 -18.20 -0.22 12.46
N GLU A 267 -19.08 -0.82 11.67
CA GLU A 267 -19.56 -2.20 11.83
C GLU A 267 -18.79 -3.12 10.88
N LYS A 268 -18.46 -4.34 11.33
CA LYS A 268 -17.67 -5.30 10.56
C LYS A 268 -18.33 -5.71 9.24
N GLU A 269 -19.64 -5.78 9.24
CA GLU A 269 -20.48 -6.17 8.12
C GLU A 269 -20.43 -5.19 6.94
N ARG A 270 -19.95 -3.95 7.19
CA ARG A 270 -19.75 -2.92 6.16
C ARG A 270 -18.43 -3.06 5.40
N ILE A 271 -17.55 -3.95 5.85
CA ILE A 271 -16.20 -4.09 5.29
C ILE A 271 -16.21 -5.11 4.17
N VAL A 272 -15.66 -4.75 3.03
CA VAL A 272 -15.52 -5.62 1.84
C VAL A 272 -14.05 -5.87 1.55
N GLU A 273 -13.68 -7.07 1.12
CA GLU A 273 -12.31 -7.33 0.65
C GLU A 273 -12.08 -6.85 -0.77
N LEU A 274 -10.90 -6.31 -1.02
CA LEU A 274 -10.53 -5.73 -2.31
C LEU A 274 -10.66 -6.73 -3.47
N GLY A 275 -10.30 -8.00 -3.27
CA GLY A 275 -10.47 -9.02 -4.29
C GLY A 275 -11.92 -9.24 -4.72
N ASN A 276 -12.88 -9.10 -3.79
CA ASN A 276 -14.30 -9.15 -4.11
C ASN A 276 -14.76 -7.89 -4.89
N VAL A 277 -14.22 -6.72 -4.56
CA VAL A 277 -14.48 -5.47 -5.30
C VAL A 277 -14.01 -5.58 -6.76
N ILE A 278 -12.86 -6.19 -7.00
CA ILE A 278 -12.29 -6.38 -8.34
C ILE A 278 -13.24 -7.19 -9.24
N VAL A 279 -13.81 -8.28 -8.73
CA VAL A 279 -14.63 -9.19 -9.55
C VAL A 279 -16.12 -8.89 -9.54
N ASN A 280 -16.60 -8.03 -8.64
CA ASN A 280 -18.02 -7.70 -8.52
C ASN A 280 -18.28 -6.20 -8.72
N PRO A 281 -18.83 -5.78 -9.88
CA PRO A 281 -19.14 -4.37 -10.16
C PRO A 281 -20.09 -3.71 -9.16
N ASP A 282 -20.96 -4.47 -8.48
CA ASP A 282 -21.89 -3.93 -7.50
C ASP A 282 -21.20 -3.46 -6.20
N LEU A 283 -19.96 -3.89 -5.97
CA LEU A 283 -19.13 -3.49 -4.84
C LEU A 283 -18.17 -2.34 -5.18
N GLN A 284 -18.12 -1.94 -6.44
CA GLN A 284 -17.28 -0.84 -6.91
C GLN A 284 -17.98 0.50 -6.71
N ARG A 285 -17.25 1.61 -6.97
CA ARG A 285 -17.86 2.92 -7.02
C ARG A 285 -18.92 3.00 -8.11
N THR A 286 -20.14 3.36 -7.74
CA THR A 286 -21.30 3.50 -8.65
C THR A 286 -21.76 4.95 -8.81
N SER A 287 -21.27 5.88 -7.98
CA SER A 287 -21.65 7.30 -8.02
C SER A 287 -20.42 8.19 -7.77
N GLU A 288 -20.39 9.32 -8.47
CA GLU A 288 -19.34 10.35 -8.30
C GLU A 288 -19.40 11.02 -6.91
N GLU A 289 -20.52 10.91 -6.18
CA GLU A 289 -20.65 11.49 -4.83
C GLU A 289 -20.21 10.58 -3.69
N GLN A 290 -20.00 9.29 -3.95
CA GLN A 290 -19.60 8.34 -2.91
C GLN A 290 -18.24 8.69 -2.30
N ILE A 291 -18.11 8.48 -1.01
CA ILE A 291 -16.84 8.45 -0.30
C ILE A 291 -16.41 6.99 -0.20
N THR A 292 -15.24 6.67 -0.74
CA THR A 292 -14.69 5.31 -0.73
C THR A 292 -13.34 5.29 -0.05
N ILE A 293 -13.08 4.27 0.76
CA ILE A 293 -11.83 4.11 1.51
C ILE A 293 -11.31 2.71 1.28
N ALA A 294 -10.02 2.60 0.97
CA ALA A 294 -9.29 1.35 0.98
C ALA A 294 -8.20 1.40 2.06
N ASP A 295 -8.29 0.50 3.02
CA ASP A 295 -7.29 0.29 4.07
C ASP A 295 -6.37 -0.86 3.64
N LEU A 296 -5.11 -0.52 3.31
CA LEU A 296 -4.13 -1.43 2.72
C LEU A 296 -2.97 -1.68 3.69
N THR A 297 -3.11 -2.72 4.50
CA THR A 297 -2.12 -3.08 5.53
C THR A 297 -0.99 -3.97 4.99
N GLY A 298 -1.09 -4.41 3.74
CA GLY A 298 -0.07 -5.18 3.03
C GLY A 298 -0.14 -6.69 3.32
N VAL A 299 -0.87 -7.42 2.52
CA VAL A 299 -1.07 -8.87 2.62
C VAL A 299 0.02 -9.63 1.86
N ALA A 300 0.48 -10.76 2.39
CA ALA A 300 1.58 -11.55 1.81
C ALA A 300 1.32 -12.05 0.38
N VAL A 301 0.05 -12.12 -0.06
CA VAL A 301 -0.27 -12.49 -1.44
C VAL A 301 0.36 -11.56 -2.47
N GLN A 302 0.53 -10.27 -2.12
CA GLN A 302 1.22 -9.30 -2.95
C GLN A 302 2.71 -9.64 -3.11
N ASP A 303 3.34 -10.05 -2.00
CA ASP A 303 4.76 -10.42 -1.97
C ASP A 303 4.99 -11.72 -2.78
N ILE A 304 4.04 -12.68 -2.71
CA ILE A 304 4.07 -13.93 -3.50
C ILE A 304 3.99 -13.63 -5.00
N GLN A 305 3.01 -12.85 -5.42
CA GLN A 305 2.77 -12.56 -6.83
C GLN A 305 3.93 -11.80 -7.46
N ILE A 306 4.42 -10.73 -6.82
CA ILE A 306 5.53 -9.97 -7.38
C ILE A 306 6.82 -10.79 -7.43
N ALA A 307 7.09 -11.63 -6.41
CA ALA A 307 8.28 -12.47 -6.39
C ALA A 307 8.25 -13.52 -7.50
N LYS A 308 7.10 -14.13 -7.74
CA LYS A 308 6.90 -15.08 -8.85
C LYS A 308 7.11 -14.43 -10.21
N ALA A 309 6.45 -13.29 -10.44
CA ALA A 309 6.57 -12.56 -11.70
C ALA A 309 8.02 -12.21 -12.00
N VAL A 310 8.75 -11.68 -11.01
CA VAL A 310 10.18 -11.37 -11.13
C VAL A 310 11.00 -12.63 -11.38
N TYR A 311 10.76 -13.71 -10.64
CA TYR A 311 11.50 -14.96 -10.82
C TYR A 311 11.32 -15.53 -12.21
N HIS A 312 10.10 -15.61 -12.73
CA HIS A 312 9.83 -16.11 -14.07
C HIS A 312 10.45 -15.26 -15.19
N ALA A 313 10.54 -13.94 -14.99
CA ALA A 313 11.19 -13.04 -15.94
C ALA A 313 12.74 -13.14 -15.90
N LEU A 314 13.31 -13.65 -14.81
CA LEU A 314 14.75 -13.86 -14.65
C LEU A 314 15.22 -15.24 -15.20
N GLU A 315 14.27 -16.16 -15.46
CA GLU A 315 14.52 -17.51 -15.99
C GLU A 315 14.49 -17.53 -17.50
#